data_52e0ab9bd205c88a77629ce0a2f3f668
#
_entry.id   52e0ab9bd205c88a77629ce0a2f3f668
#
_cell.length_a   1.000
_cell.length_b   1.000
_cell.length_c   1.000
_cell.angle_alpha   90.00
_cell.angle_beta   90.00
_cell.angle_gamma   90.00
#
_symmetry.space_group_name_H-M   'P 1'
#
loop_
_entity.id
_entity.type
_entity.pdbx_description
1 polymer ?
#
loop_
_entity_poly.entity_id
_entity_poly.type
_entity_poly.pdbx_seq_one_letter_code
_entity_poly.pdbx_strand_id
1 'polypeptide(L)'
;MKIIERRTIYRDGEYVAFPNLAWIDQNTLACFFRHAKERQKEWGSHTHIDPTAKDVYIVSADGGKTFEAEMRTVLDDKMSEQDPCVTVLKSGRIIVTCFRWECVPEGEGARKWGGELFGRYGRTRKGFWDTFNIGFNVNISDDRGKTWKSLPVIQPEGYVPGSAVRGNITEMPDGSLLMPFYGAKHIGALASCGLVRSTDQGETWKFFSETACEPEKNFLEPNLFRTKSGRLITLIRTQTDYLKPGVDFEDTYLNMHLSVSEDNGASFGPAKEIKSIFASSPFHALQLESGKVFISYGYRKKPFGIRGKICGGELEDLDSAPEIIFCDNAPNGDLGYPHAAQLKDGRILLSYYISGEDNIRKIEGITFGE
;
A
#
# COMPACT_ATOMS: atom_id res chain seq x y z
N MET A 1 24.62 -8.82 -3.28
CA MET A 1 23.71 -7.92 -4.02
C MET A 1 24.49 -6.71 -4.53
N LYS A 2 24.24 -6.25 -5.76
CA LYS A 2 24.89 -5.06 -6.36
C LYS A 2 23.80 -4.12 -6.89
N ILE A 3 23.76 -2.88 -6.39
CA ILE A 3 22.94 -1.82 -6.99
C ILE A 3 23.57 -1.46 -8.34
N ILE A 4 22.77 -1.48 -9.40
CA ILE A 4 23.20 -1.26 -10.78
C ILE A 4 22.89 0.17 -11.19
N GLU A 5 21.70 0.66 -10.84
CA GLU A 5 21.22 1.97 -11.25
C GLU A 5 20.26 2.56 -10.21
N ARG A 6 20.29 3.89 -10.09
CA ARG A 6 19.29 4.72 -9.39
C ARG A 6 18.77 5.76 -10.37
N ARG A 7 17.45 5.98 -10.38
CA ARG A 7 16.83 6.98 -11.26
C ARG A 7 15.51 7.50 -10.68
N THR A 8 15.14 8.67 -11.10
CA THR A 8 13.78 9.16 -10.89
C THR A 8 12.86 8.52 -11.93
N ILE A 9 11.84 7.80 -11.46
CA ILE A 9 10.78 7.21 -12.30
C ILE A 9 9.81 8.32 -12.73
N TYR A 10 9.37 9.15 -11.75
CA TYR A 10 8.45 10.25 -12.03
C TYR A 10 8.62 11.42 -11.07
N ARG A 11 8.49 12.62 -11.62
CA ARG A 11 8.47 13.89 -10.89
C ARG A 11 7.93 15.00 -11.79
N ASP A 12 6.99 15.80 -11.31
CA ASP A 12 6.42 16.96 -12.03
C ASP A 12 6.25 18.21 -11.14
N GLY A 13 6.69 18.16 -9.88
CA GLY A 13 6.54 19.25 -8.92
C GLY A 13 5.29 19.15 -8.07
N GLU A 14 4.44 18.17 -8.32
CA GLU A 14 3.24 17.85 -7.53
C GLU A 14 3.54 16.78 -6.45
N TYR A 15 2.56 16.47 -5.62
CA TYR A 15 2.69 15.46 -4.58
C TYR A 15 2.40 14.07 -5.17
N VAL A 16 3.45 13.30 -5.44
CA VAL A 16 3.38 11.93 -5.95
C VAL A 16 3.82 10.93 -4.89
N ALA A 17 3.04 9.86 -4.67
CA ALA A 17 3.31 8.90 -3.60
C ALA A 17 2.72 7.51 -3.90
N PHE A 18 3.13 6.53 -3.08
CA PHE A 18 2.58 5.18 -3.03
C PHE A 18 2.71 4.40 -4.35
N PRO A 19 3.93 4.31 -4.94
CA PRO A 19 4.11 3.61 -6.20
C PRO A 19 3.83 2.11 -6.08
N ASN A 20 3.34 1.54 -7.20
CA ASN A 20 3.07 0.11 -7.33
C ASN A 20 3.38 -0.32 -8.78
N LEU A 21 4.25 -1.31 -8.96
CA LEU A 21 4.73 -1.77 -10.26
C LEU A 21 3.99 -3.02 -10.72
N ALA A 22 3.59 -3.07 -11.98
CA ALA A 22 3.04 -4.30 -12.58
C ALA A 22 3.36 -4.41 -14.06
N TRP A 23 3.65 -5.62 -14.51
CA TRP A 23 3.63 -5.96 -15.93
C TRP A 23 2.16 -6.06 -16.39
N ILE A 24 1.68 -5.07 -17.15
CA ILE A 24 0.31 -5.02 -17.66
C ILE A 24 0.13 -5.82 -18.95
N ASP A 25 1.21 -6.16 -19.58
CA ASP A 25 1.34 -7.18 -20.63
C ASP A 25 2.79 -7.68 -20.70
N GLN A 26 3.07 -8.53 -21.67
CA GLN A 26 4.41 -9.14 -21.82
C GLN A 26 5.55 -8.11 -22.01
N ASN A 27 5.28 -6.90 -22.48
CA ASN A 27 6.30 -5.92 -22.85
C ASN A 27 6.18 -4.59 -22.11
N THR A 28 5.07 -4.34 -21.46
CA THR A 28 4.75 -3.06 -20.84
C THR A 28 4.74 -3.17 -19.31
N LEU A 29 5.72 -2.53 -18.68
CA LEU A 29 5.76 -2.35 -17.23
C LEU A 29 5.07 -1.03 -16.87
N ALA A 30 4.10 -1.05 -15.99
CA ALA A 30 3.41 0.14 -15.51
C ALA A 30 3.81 0.48 -14.07
N CYS A 31 3.87 1.76 -13.75
CA CYS A 31 4.02 2.29 -12.40
C CYS A 31 2.75 3.06 -12.06
N PHE A 32 1.94 2.52 -11.15
CA PHE A 32 0.74 3.14 -10.61
C PHE A 32 1.11 3.95 -9.38
N PHE A 33 0.51 5.12 -9.18
CA PHE A 33 0.79 5.95 -8.02
C PHE A 33 -0.33 6.97 -7.78
N ARG A 34 -0.36 7.53 -6.58
CA ARG A 34 -1.21 8.66 -6.22
C ARG A 34 -0.56 9.95 -6.70
N HIS A 35 -1.34 10.82 -7.33
CA HIS A 35 -0.96 12.17 -7.75
C HIS A 35 -1.93 13.20 -7.15
N ALA A 36 -1.43 14.21 -6.48
CA ALA A 36 -2.22 15.27 -5.87
C ALA A 36 -1.49 16.60 -5.90
N LYS A 37 -2.21 17.70 -5.70
CA LYS A 37 -1.61 19.04 -5.61
C LYS A 37 -0.57 19.11 -4.49
N GLU A 38 0.60 19.68 -4.79
CA GLU A 38 1.61 20.00 -3.78
C GLU A 38 1.21 21.24 -2.97
N ARG A 39 1.08 21.07 -1.65
CA ARG A 39 0.59 22.10 -0.75
C ARG A 39 1.67 22.74 0.13
N GLN A 40 2.92 22.32 0.02
CA GLN A 40 4.00 22.83 0.87
C GLN A 40 4.09 24.35 0.85
N LYS A 41 3.94 24.98 -0.32
CA LYS A 41 4.00 26.42 -0.48
C LYS A 41 2.79 27.15 0.14
N GLU A 42 1.62 26.52 0.12
CA GLU A 42 0.37 27.10 0.63
C GLU A 42 0.25 26.94 2.14
N TRP A 43 0.71 25.81 2.67
CA TRP A 43 0.44 25.41 4.06
C TRP A 43 1.69 25.24 4.93
N GLY A 44 2.88 25.33 4.35
CA GLY A 44 4.13 24.99 5.03
C GLY A 44 4.26 23.51 5.41
N SER A 45 3.34 22.66 4.92
CA SER A 45 3.31 21.22 5.21
C SER A 45 2.66 20.45 4.07
N HIS A 46 2.91 19.14 4.02
CA HIS A 46 2.21 18.22 3.11
C HIS A 46 0.97 17.64 3.76
N THR A 47 0.12 17.04 2.94
CA THR A 47 -0.97 16.19 3.39
C THR A 47 -1.16 15.00 2.46
N HIS A 48 -1.36 13.84 3.05
CA HIS A 48 -1.77 12.66 2.29
C HIS A 48 -3.24 12.76 1.86
N ILE A 49 -4.06 13.56 2.54
CA ILE A 49 -5.48 13.70 2.25
C ILE A 49 -5.72 15.04 1.56
N ASP A 50 -5.97 15.00 0.26
CA ASP A 50 -6.22 16.17 -0.58
C ASP A 50 -7.33 15.84 -1.59
N PRO A 51 -8.39 16.66 -1.73
CA PRO A 51 -9.47 16.39 -2.67
C PRO A 51 -9.06 16.43 -4.15
N THR A 52 -7.82 16.85 -4.46
CA THR A 52 -7.25 16.77 -5.82
C THR A 52 -6.51 15.47 -6.08
N ALA A 53 -6.44 14.57 -5.07
CA ALA A 53 -5.76 13.30 -5.24
C ALA A 53 -6.51 12.40 -6.22
N LYS A 54 -5.74 11.76 -7.09
CA LYS A 54 -6.21 10.80 -8.08
C LYS A 54 -5.23 9.66 -8.23
N ASP A 55 -5.71 8.51 -8.65
CA ASP A 55 -4.90 7.37 -9.00
C ASP A 55 -4.56 7.39 -10.49
N VAL A 56 -3.27 7.36 -10.77
CA VAL A 56 -2.72 7.45 -12.12
C VAL A 56 -1.66 6.37 -12.35
N TYR A 57 -1.25 6.20 -13.60
CA TYR A 57 -0.10 5.37 -13.95
C TYR A 57 0.64 5.92 -15.16
N ILE A 58 1.89 5.53 -15.26
CA ILE A 58 2.78 5.74 -16.41
C ILE A 58 3.31 4.38 -16.86
N VAL A 59 3.80 4.28 -18.08
CA VAL A 59 4.27 3.01 -18.65
C VAL A 59 5.70 3.09 -19.13
N SER A 60 6.34 1.92 -19.13
CA SER A 60 7.63 1.66 -19.74
C SER A 60 7.47 0.57 -20.81
N ALA A 61 7.86 0.87 -22.04
CA ALA A 61 7.87 -0.07 -23.17
C ALA A 61 9.23 -0.72 -23.40
N ASP A 62 10.26 -0.35 -22.63
CA ASP A 62 11.65 -0.78 -22.79
C ASP A 62 12.18 -1.66 -21.66
N GLY A 63 11.26 -2.35 -20.97
CA GLY A 63 11.60 -3.27 -19.90
C GLY A 63 11.93 -2.58 -18.57
N GLY A 64 11.33 -1.43 -18.30
CA GLY A 64 11.53 -0.67 -17.07
C GLY A 64 12.77 0.23 -17.08
N LYS A 65 13.43 0.45 -18.22
CA LYS A 65 14.59 1.35 -18.30
C LYS A 65 14.19 2.82 -18.28
N THR A 66 13.15 3.17 -19.04
CA THR A 66 12.55 4.52 -19.03
C THR A 66 11.05 4.43 -18.86
N PHE A 67 10.43 5.48 -18.33
CA PHE A 67 8.98 5.61 -18.22
C PHE A 67 8.51 6.82 -19.00
N GLU A 68 7.36 6.72 -19.67
CA GLU A 68 6.71 7.84 -20.33
C GLU A 68 6.31 8.90 -19.30
N ALA A 69 6.42 10.18 -19.67
CA ALA A 69 5.99 11.28 -18.79
C ALA A 69 4.47 11.47 -18.77
N GLU A 70 3.78 10.95 -19.80
CA GLU A 70 2.32 11.04 -19.90
C GLU A 70 1.63 10.16 -18.89
N MET A 71 0.88 10.79 -17.97
CA MET A 71 0.05 10.09 -16.99
C MET A 71 -1.27 9.68 -17.62
N ARG A 72 -1.69 8.45 -17.27
CA ARG A 72 -3.01 7.89 -17.58
C ARG A 72 -3.80 7.77 -16.28
N THR A 73 -5.06 8.18 -16.30
CA THR A 73 -5.92 8.19 -15.11
C THR A 73 -6.60 6.85 -14.94
N VAL A 74 -6.57 6.30 -13.71
CA VAL A 74 -7.36 5.17 -13.26
C VAL A 74 -8.67 5.68 -12.65
N LEU A 75 -8.57 6.60 -11.69
CA LEU A 75 -9.70 7.16 -10.97
C LEU A 75 -9.44 8.63 -10.63
N ASP A 76 -10.40 9.49 -10.93
CA ASP A 76 -10.43 10.93 -10.60
C ASP A 76 -11.88 11.35 -10.42
N ASP A 77 -12.43 11.23 -9.23
CA ASP A 77 -13.82 11.58 -8.92
C ASP A 77 -13.97 12.63 -7.83
N LYS A 78 -12.90 13.40 -7.58
CA LYS A 78 -12.84 14.51 -6.62
C LYS A 78 -12.89 14.07 -5.14
N MET A 79 -12.62 12.81 -4.88
CA MET A 79 -12.29 12.33 -3.53
C MET A 79 -10.78 12.26 -3.38
N SER A 80 -10.29 12.10 -2.15
CA SER A 80 -8.86 11.87 -1.95
C SER A 80 -8.57 10.38 -2.07
N GLU A 81 -8.10 9.97 -3.24
CA GLU A 81 -7.70 8.60 -3.52
C GLU A 81 -6.36 8.28 -2.84
N GLN A 82 -6.24 7.06 -2.29
CA GLN A 82 -5.06 6.65 -1.53
C GLN A 82 -4.60 5.26 -1.92
N ASP A 83 -3.29 5.08 -1.95
CA ASP A 83 -2.59 3.80 -1.99
C ASP A 83 -3.02 2.89 -3.15
N PRO A 84 -2.93 3.31 -4.42
CA PRO A 84 -3.29 2.43 -5.52
C PRO A 84 -2.43 1.17 -5.51
N CYS A 85 -3.06 0.00 -5.47
CA CYS A 85 -2.40 -1.30 -5.54
C CYS A 85 -2.89 -2.05 -6.77
N VAL A 86 -1.98 -2.34 -7.69
CA VAL A 86 -2.32 -3.00 -8.95
C VAL A 86 -2.07 -4.50 -8.89
N THR A 87 -3.01 -5.27 -9.41
CA THR A 87 -2.87 -6.70 -9.64
C THR A 87 -3.30 -7.01 -11.06
N VAL A 88 -2.48 -7.73 -11.79
CA VAL A 88 -2.80 -8.26 -13.11
C VAL A 88 -3.11 -9.75 -12.96
N LEU A 89 -4.35 -10.13 -13.24
CA LEU A 89 -4.79 -11.52 -13.14
C LEU A 89 -4.26 -12.34 -14.31
N LYS A 90 -4.25 -13.67 -14.17
CA LYS A 90 -3.87 -14.61 -15.26
C LYS A 90 -4.73 -14.45 -16.50
N SER A 91 -5.97 -13.98 -16.36
CA SER A 91 -6.86 -13.63 -17.48
C SER A 91 -6.40 -12.41 -18.30
N GLY A 92 -5.46 -11.62 -17.77
CA GLY A 92 -5.05 -10.33 -18.32
C GLY A 92 -5.88 -9.14 -17.80
N ARG A 93 -6.92 -9.38 -17.00
CA ARG A 93 -7.66 -8.32 -16.30
C ARG A 93 -6.74 -7.59 -15.34
N ILE A 94 -6.80 -6.26 -15.35
CA ILE A 94 -6.08 -5.40 -14.42
C ILE A 94 -7.06 -4.92 -13.36
N ILE A 95 -6.69 -5.07 -12.10
CA ILE A 95 -7.46 -4.57 -10.95
C ILE A 95 -6.57 -3.59 -10.18
N VAL A 96 -7.08 -2.37 -9.95
CA VAL A 96 -6.45 -1.38 -9.06
C VAL A 96 -7.39 -1.15 -7.88
N THR A 97 -6.88 -1.40 -6.68
CA THR A 97 -7.59 -1.13 -5.43
C THR A 97 -7.06 0.15 -4.81
N CYS A 98 -7.92 0.94 -4.19
CA CYS A 98 -7.54 2.12 -3.42
C CYS A 98 -8.54 2.33 -2.28
N PHE A 99 -8.17 3.08 -1.25
CA PHE A 99 -9.14 3.57 -0.27
C PHE A 99 -9.34 5.07 -0.42
N ARG A 100 -10.48 5.58 0.08
CA ARG A 100 -11.00 6.86 -0.33
C ARG A 100 -11.39 7.72 0.87
N TRP A 101 -10.88 8.94 0.87
CA TRP A 101 -11.30 9.97 1.82
C TRP A 101 -12.27 10.93 1.15
N GLU A 102 -13.46 11.06 1.73
CA GLU A 102 -14.39 12.10 1.33
C GLU A 102 -14.06 13.38 2.08
N CYS A 103 -14.04 14.51 1.38
CA CYS A 103 -13.81 15.84 1.92
C CYS A 103 -15.09 16.67 1.88
N VAL A 104 -15.41 17.37 2.99
CA VAL A 104 -16.51 18.32 3.11
C VAL A 104 -16.00 19.63 3.70
N PRO A 105 -16.71 20.75 3.58
CA PRO A 105 -16.35 22.00 4.27
C PRO A 105 -16.07 21.79 5.75
N GLU A 106 -15.09 22.52 6.30
CA GLU A 106 -14.77 22.46 7.73
C GLU A 106 -16.00 22.71 8.59
N GLY A 107 -16.19 21.89 9.63
CA GLY A 107 -17.33 21.92 10.56
C GLY A 107 -18.53 21.09 10.12
N GLU A 108 -18.51 20.50 8.93
CA GLU A 108 -19.61 19.64 8.44
C GLU A 108 -19.43 18.16 8.73
N GLY A 109 -18.22 17.73 9.09
CA GLY A 109 -17.88 16.32 9.24
C GLY A 109 -18.74 15.57 10.27
N ALA A 110 -18.91 16.13 11.45
CA ALA A 110 -19.72 15.51 12.52
C ALA A 110 -21.20 15.36 12.11
N ARG A 111 -21.74 16.32 11.36
CA ARG A 111 -23.13 16.24 10.85
C ARG A 111 -23.28 15.16 9.79
N LYS A 112 -22.26 15.02 8.91
CA LYS A 112 -22.31 14.10 7.78
C LYS A 112 -22.11 12.65 8.19
N TRP A 113 -21.09 12.37 9.03
CA TRP A 113 -20.66 11.00 9.35
C TRP A 113 -21.02 10.56 10.78
N GLY A 114 -21.71 11.43 11.56
CA GLY A 114 -22.02 11.20 12.97
C GLY A 114 -20.86 11.62 13.90
N GLY A 115 -21.22 12.33 15.00
CA GLY A 115 -20.24 13.00 15.85
C GLY A 115 -19.23 12.04 16.51
N GLU A 116 -19.67 10.88 16.96
CA GLU A 116 -18.82 9.90 17.61
C GLU A 116 -17.84 9.25 16.63
N LEU A 117 -18.32 8.80 15.47
CA LEU A 117 -17.51 8.19 14.43
C LEU A 117 -16.50 9.18 13.86
N PHE A 118 -16.95 10.39 13.51
CA PHE A 118 -16.07 11.45 13.01
C PHE A 118 -15.06 11.89 14.08
N GLY A 119 -15.48 12.05 15.33
CA GLY A 119 -14.59 12.43 16.43
C GLY A 119 -13.44 11.46 16.67
N ARG A 120 -13.64 10.16 16.41
CA ARG A 120 -12.58 9.15 16.54
C ARG A 120 -11.70 9.00 15.31
N TYR A 121 -12.31 8.95 14.12
CA TYR A 121 -11.61 8.57 12.87
C TYR A 121 -11.54 9.66 11.82
N GLY A 122 -12.33 10.73 11.97
CA GLY A 122 -12.28 11.90 11.10
C GLY A 122 -10.98 12.70 11.24
N ARG A 123 -10.73 13.55 10.27
CA ARG A 123 -9.61 14.49 10.29
C ARG A 123 -10.14 15.86 9.89
N THR A 124 -9.69 16.91 10.59
CA THR A 124 -9.96 18.31 10.21
C THR A 124 -8.68 18.97 9.75
N ARG A 125 -8.69 19.52 8.55
CA ARG A 125 -7.70 20.47 8.08
C ARG A 125 -8.26 21.86 8.30
N LYS A 126 -7.82 22.53 9.37
CA LYS A 126 -8.31 23.87 9.76
C LYS A 126 -8.18 24.86 8.61
N GLY A 127 -9.25 25.62 8.34
CA GLY A 127 -9.34 26.58 7.25
C GLY A 127 -9.67 25.98 5.89
N PHE A 128 -9.86 24.63 5.80
CA PHE A 128 -10.08 23.96 4.51
C PHE A 128 -11.24 22.97 4.56
N TRP A 129 -11.08 21.81 5.22
CA TRP A 129 -12.06 20.72 5.17
C TRP A 129 -12.02 19.78 6.36
N ASP A 130 -13.13 19.08 6.57
CA ASP A 130 -13.23 17.85 7.32
C ASP A 130 -13.14 16.66 6.35
N THR A 131 -12.48 15.59 6.78
CA THR A 131 -12.33 14.37 5.98
C THR A 131 -12.64 13.13 6.75
N PHE A 132 -13.14 12.12 6.05
CA PHE A 132 -13.41 10.80 6.60
C PHE A 132 -13.11 9.72 5.55
N ASN A 133 -12.45 8.63 5.98
CA ASN A 133 -12.26 7.46 5.12
C ASN A 133 -13.61 6.74 4.97
N ILE A 134 -14.14 6.69 3.75
CA ILE A 134 -15.44 6.08 3.47
C ILE A 134 -15.36 4.59 3.12
N GLY A 135 -14.16 4.01 3.05
CA GLY A 135 -13.90 2.63 2.66
C GLY A 135 -12.96 2.54 1.46
N PHE A 136 -12.96 1.40 0.82
CA PHE A 136 -12.10 1.14 -0.34
C PHE A 136 -12.92 0.66 -1.55
N ASN A 137 -12.36 0.81 -2.72
CA ASN A 137 -12.99 0.37 -3.96
C ASN A 137 -12.02 -0.36 -4.89
N VAL A 138 -12.58 -0.91 -5.95
CA VAL A 138 -11.91 -1.69 -6.97
C VAL A 138 -12.18 -1.05 -8.33
N ASN A 139 -11.13 -0.83 -9.10
CA ASN A 139 -11.17 -0.32 -10.47
C ASN A 139 -10.68 -1.43 -11.40
N ILE A 140 -11.49 -1.81 -12.38
CA ILE A 140 -11.25 -2.94 -13.28
C ILE A 140 -11.01 -2.42 -14.70
N SER A 141 -10.00 -2.97 -15.36
CA SER A 141 -9.77 -2.80 -16.79
C SER A 141 -9.58 -4.15 -17.47
N ASP A 142 -10.33 -4.38 -18.54
CA ASP A 142 -10.24 -5.55 -19.40
C ASP A 142 -9.54 -5.27 -20.74
N ASP A 143 -9.05 -4.03 -20.92
CA ASP A 143 -8.45 -3.54 -22.17
C ASP A 143 -7.02 -2.98 -21.97
N ARG A 144 -6.29 -3.52 -20.98
CA ARG A 144 -4.90 -3.12 -20.63
C ARG A 144 -4.77 -1.68 -20.15
N GLY A 145 -5.75 -1.22 -19.36
CA GLY A 145 -5.73 0.10 -18.75
C GLY A 145 -6.30 1.23 -19.62
N LYS A 146 -6.80 0.97 -20.82
CA LYS A 146 -7.37 2.02 -21.69
C LYS A 146 -8.66 2.60 -21.11
N THR A 147 -9.50 1.74 -20.56
CA THR A 147 -10.73 2.13 -19.86
C THR A 147 -10.84 1.46 -18.50
N TRP A 148 -11.53 2.10 -17.58
CA TRP A 148 -11.70 1.64 -16.21
C TRP A 148 -13.16 1.66 -15.79
N LYS A 149 -13.58 0.58 -15.11
CA LYS A 149 -14.85 0.45 -14.42
C LYS A 149 -14.60 0.52 -12.93
N SER A 150 -15.06 1.58 -12.27
CA SER A 150 -15.03 1.68 -10.80
C SER A 150 -16.23 0.98 -10.19
N LEU A 151 -15.99 0.13 -9.19
CA LEU A 151 -17.04 -0.52 -8.42
C LEU A 151 -17.45 0.35 -7.23
N PRO A 152 -18.64 0.11 -6.64
CA PRO A 152 -19.04 0.77 -5.39
C PRO A 152 -18.03 0.54 -4.27
N VAL A 153 -18.01 1.46 -3.30
CA VAL A 153 -17.19 1.31 -2.09
C VAL A 153 -17.54 0.03 -1.36
N ILE A 154 -16.52 -0.71 -1.00
CA ILE A 154 -16.62 -1.93 -0.23
C ILE A 154 -16.47 -1.59 1.25
N GLN A 155 -17.43 -2.03 2.05
CA GLN A 155 -17.39 -1.99 3.49
C GLN A 155 -17.48 -3.43 4.01
N PRO A 156 -16.40 -4.01 4.57
CA PRO A 156 -16.43 -5.38 5.06
C PRO A 156 -17.43 -5.55 6.20
N GLU A 157 -18.16 -6.67 6.18
CA GLU A 157 -19.10 -7.01 7.25
C GLU A 157 -18.37 -7.15 8.60
N GLY A 158 -18.99 -6.63 9.68
CA GLY A 158 -18.40 -6.63 11.02
C GLY A 158 -17.37 -5.55 11.31
N TYR A 159 -17.20 -4.57 10.39
CA TYR A 159 -16.31 -3.41 10.55
C TYR A 159 -17.10 -2.10 10.46
N VAL A 160 -16.71 -1.11 11.26
CA VAL A 160 -17.25 0.24 11.12
C VAL A 160 -16.77 0.90 9.82
N PRO A 161 -17.45 1.93 9.28
CA PRO A 161 -16.97 2.68 8.13
C PRO A 161 -15.54 3.20 8.32
N GLY A 162 -14.76 3.20 7.24
CA GLY A 162 -13.37 3.67 7.26
C GLY A 162 -12.33 2.56 7.11
N SER A 163 -12.72 1.36 6.64
CA SER A 163 -11.75 0.34 6.27
C SER A 163 -10.90 0.78 5.08
N ALA A 164 -9.65 0.30 5.02
CA ALA A 164 -8.69 0.66 4.00
C ALA A 164 -7.94 -0.56 3.48
N VAL A 165 -7.33 -0.42 2.31
CA VAL A 165 -6.52 -1.46 1.65
C VAL A 165 -5.10 -0.98 1.45
N ARG A 166 -4.16 -1.91 1.56
CA ARG A 166 -2.79 -1.78 1.08
C ARG A 166 -2.24 -3.18 0.87
N GLY A 167 -1.83 -3.47 -0.32
CA GLY A 167 -1.36 -4.80 -0.71
C GLY A 167 -2.10 -5.29 -1.95
N ASN A 168 -1.40 -6.11 -2.71
CA ASN A 168 -1.92 -6.66 -3.95
C ASN A 168 -2.94 -7.76 -3.68
N ILE A 169 -3.86 -7.96 -4.62
CA ILE A 169 -4.77 -9.10 -4.62
C ILE A 169 -3.96 -10.38 -4.90
N THR A 170 -4.27 -11.44 -4.17
CA THR A 170 -3.73 -12.78 -4.43
C THR A 170 -4.75 -13.63 -5.19
N GLU A 171 -4.40 -14.04 -6.40
CA GLU A 171 -5.21 -15.01 -7.17
C GLU A 171 -4.92 -16.42 -6.69
N MET A 172 -5.96 -17.10 -6.19
CA MET A 172 -5.87 -18.44 -5.64
C MET A 172 -5.95 -19.53 -6.73
N PRO A 173 -5.49 -20.76 -6.47
CA PRO A 173 -5.54 -21.86 -7.46
C PRO A 173 -6.95 -22.23 -7.92
N ASP A 174 -7.96 -21.97 -7.10
CA ASP A 174 -9.37 -22.19 -7.43
C ASP A 174 -9.99 -21.06 -8.27
N GLY A 175 -9.19 -20.04 -8.62
CA GLY A 175 -9.61 -18.85 -9.36
C GLY A 175 -10.26 -17.78 -8.49
N SER A 176 -10.44 -18.01 -7.19
CA SER A 176 -10.89 -16.96 -6.29
C SER A 176 -9.78 -15.93 -6.03
N LEU A 177 -10.18 -14.73 -5.63
CA LEU A 177 -9.29 -13.63 -5.34
C LEU A 177 -9.38 -13.28 -3.84
N LEU A 178 -8.24 -13.08 -3.20
CA LEU A 178 -8.14 -12.60 -1.82
C LEU A 178 -7.51 -11.20 -1.80
N MET A 179 -8.18 -10.26 -1.15
CA MET A 179 -7.70 -8.88 -0.99
C MET A 179 -7.54 -8.56 0.50
N PRO A 180 -6.34 -8.21 0.95
CA PRO A 180 -6.10 -7.82 2.33
C PRO A 180 -6.63 -6.41 2.58
N PHE A 181 -7.23 -6.20 3.76
CA PHE A 181 -7.72 -4.91 4.24
C PHE A 181 -7.45 -4.73 5.73
N TYR A 182 -7.63 -3.52 6.23
CA TYR A 182 -7.59 -3.20 7.66
C TYR A 182 -8.70 -2.22 8.04
N GLY A 183 -9.13 -2.28 9.28
CA GLY A 183 -10.20 -1.42 9.80
C GLY A 183 -10.53 -1.72 11.26
N ALA A 184 -11.41 -0.93 11.87
CA ALA A 184 -11.88 -1.12 13.23
C ALA A 184 -13.21 -1.87 13.26
N LYS A 185 -13.38 -2.82 14.21
CA LYS A 185 -14.62 -3.59 14.35
C LYS A 185 -15.74 -2.81 15.03
N HIS A 186 -15.41 -1.88 15.89
CA HIS A 186 -16.36 -0.98 16.55
C HIS A 186 -15.68 0.36 16.83
N ILE A 187 -16.46 1.40 17.11
CA ILE A 187 -15.92 2.72 17.45
C ILE A 187 -15.04 2.60 18.70
N GLY A 188 -13.82 3.14 18.63
CA GLY A 188 -12.83 3.05 19.71
C GLY A 188 -11.92 1.81 19.64
N ALA A 189 -12.25 0.78 18.85
CA ALA A 189 -11.34 -0.33 18.63
C ALA A 189 -10.10 0.10 17.87
N LEU A 190 -8.98 -0.58 18.12
CA LEU A 190 -7.80 -0.51 17.28
C LEU A 190 -8.05 -1.29 15.97
N ALA A 191 -7.31 -0.95 14.92
CA ALA A 191 -7.47 -1.59 13.63
C ALA A 191 -6.99 -3.04 13.68
N SER A 192 -7.78 -3.94 13.11
CA SER A 192 -7.42 -5.32 12.78
C SER A 192 -7.29 -5.50 11.28
N CYS A 193 -6.60 -6.56 10.86
CA CYS A 193 -6.46 -6.95 9.47
C CYS A 193 -7.37 -8.13 9.13
N GLY A 194 -7.89 -8.14 7.89
CA GLY A 194 -8.72 -9.20 7.36
C GLY A 194 -8.56 -9.37 5.86
N LEU A 195 -9.30 -10.34 5.34
CA LEU A 195 -9.41 -10.63 3.91
C LEU A 195 -10.87 -10.47 3.46
N VAL A 196 -11.05 -9.86 2.30
CA VAL A 196 -12.27 -10.03 1.51
C VAL A 196 -11.98 -10.94 0.33
N ARG A 197 -12.97 -11.74 -0.07
CA ARG A 197 -12.87 -12.73 -1.16
C ARG A 197 -13.84 -12.40 -2.28
N SER A 198 -13.37 -12.58 -3.50
CA SER A 198 -14.18 -12.59 -4.72
C SER A 198 -14.10 -13.95 -5.40
N THR A 199 -15.23 -14.42 -5.96
CA THR A 199 -15.33 -15.66 -6.78
C THR A 199 -15.82 -15.38 -8.21
N ASP A 200 -15.88 -14.10 -8.58
CA ASP A 200 -16.41 -13.61 -9.87
C ASP A 200 -15.42 -12.64 -10.55
N GLN A 201 -14.13 -12.93 -10.47
CA GLN A 201 -13.05 -12.16 -11.09
C GLN A 201 -12.98 -10.70 -10.60
N GLY A 202 -13.35 -10.45 -9.32
CA GLY A 202 -13.24 -9.15 -8.68
C GLY A 202 -14.46 -8.24 -8.81
N GLU A 203 -15.58 -8.73 -9.36
CA GLU A 203 -16.81 -7.92 -9.50
C GLU A 203 -17.54 -7.73 -8.17
N THR A 204 -17.54 -8.73 -7.28
CA THR A 204 -18.11 -8.63 -5.93
C THR A 204 -17.14 -9.15 -4.87
N TRP A 205 -17.23 -8.59 -3.68
CA TRP A 205 -16.33 -8.90 -2.57
C TRP A 205 -17.10 -9.08 -1.27
N LYS A 206 -16.75 -10.13 -0.52
CA LYS A 206 -17.35 -10.41 0.79
C LYS A 206 -16.26 -10.64 1.82
N PHE A 207 -16.52 -10.27 3.07
CA PHE A 207 -15.64 -10.62 4.18
C PHE A 207 -15.40 -12.12 4.19
N PHE A 208 -14.14 -12.52 4.36
CA PHE A 208 -13.74 -13.93 4.31
C PHE A 208 -13.16 -14.41 5.64
N SER A 209 -12.11 -13.73 6.13
CA SER A 209 -11.46 -14.12 7.37
C SER A 209 -10.70 -12.95 8.00
N GLU A 210 -10.40 -13.09 9.30
CA GLU A 210 -9.49 -12.20 10.02
C GLU A 210 -8.08 -12.74 9.95
N THR A 211 -7.09 -11.85 9.73
CA THR A 211 -5.68 -12.25 9.65
C THR A 211 -4.89 -11.86 10.89
N ALA A 212 -5.25 -10.76 11.57
CA ALA A 212 -4.64 -10.33 12.83
C ALA A 212 -5.55 -9.36 13.58
N CYS A 213 -5.72 -9.60 14.87
CA CYS A 213 -6.47 -8.74 15.78
C CYS A 213 -5.94 -8.90 17.21
N GLU A 214 -5.52 -7.81 17.84
CA GLU A 214 -5.11 -7.76 19.24
C GLU A 214 -5.58 -6.46 19.89
N PRO A 215 -5.95 -6.46 21.17
CA PRO A 215 -6.56 -5.29 21.83
C PRO A 215 -5.65 -4.06 21.96
N GLU A 216 -4.33 -4.27 21.98
CA GLU A 216 -3.34 -3.20 22.25
C GLU A 216 -2.53 -2.78 21.03
N LYS A 217 -2.80 -3.37 19.86
CA LYS A 217 -2.06 -3.10 18.62
C LYS A 217 -2.98 -2.69 17.49
N ASN A 218 -2.58 -1.65 16.77
CA ASN A 218 -3.10 -1.36 15.44
C ASN A 218 -2.36 -2.22 14.42
N PHE A 219 -3.08 -3.09 13.74
CA PHE A 219 -2.61 -3.82 12.58
C PHE A 219 -3.08 -3.12 11.32
N LEU A 220 -2.12 -2.64 10.52
CA LEU A 220 -2.36 -1.74 9.41
C LEU A 220 -1.69 -2.24 8.13
N GLU A 221 -2.21 -1.82 7.00
CA GLU A 221 -1.57 -1.95 5.68
C GLU A 221 -1.02 -3.36 5.42
N PRO A 222 -1.87 -4.41 5.55
CA PRO A 222 -1.43 -5.80 5.36
C PRO A 222 -1.04 -6.06 3.91
N ASN A 223 0.07 -6.79 3.70
CA ASN A 223 0.45 -7.34 2.40
C ASN A 223 0.32 -8.86 2.44
N LEU A 224 -0.56 -9.43 1.63
CA LEU A 224 -0.77 -10.85 1.54
C LEU A 224 0.20 -11.46 0.52
N PHE A 225 0.96 -12.46 0.95
CA PHE A 225 1.90 -13.19 0.12
C PHE A 225 1.58 -14.69 0.15
N ARG A 226 1.53 -15.32 -1.03
CA ARG A 226 1.35 -16.76 -1.17
C ARG A 226 2.69 -17.40 -1.52
N THR A 227 3.18 -18.31 -0.67
CA THR A 227 4.41 -19.06 -0.90
C THR A 227 4.23 -20.12 -1.99
N LYS A 228 5.32 -20.69 -2.49
CA LYS A 228 5.25 -21.79 -3.48
C LYS A 228 4.62 -23.06 -2.92
N SER A 229 4.75 -23.32 -1.62
CA SER A 229 4.08 -24.45 -0.96
C SER A 229 2.55 -24.25 -0.81
N GLY A 230 2.09 -22.99 -0.96
CA GLY A 230 0.68 -22.63 -0.87
C GLY A 230 0.27 -21.96 0.43
N ARG A 231 1.18 -21.81 1.40
CA ARG A 231 0.93 -21.02 2.63
C ARG A 231 0.62 -19.57 2.29
N LEU A 232 -0.29 -18.99 3.01
CA LEU A 232 -0.54 -17.55 2.95
C LEU A 232 0.10 -16.87 4.15
N ILE A 233 0.86 -15.82 3.90
CA ILE A 233 1.55 -15.03 4.91
C ILE A 233 1.10 -13.59 4.78
N THR A 234 0.60 -13.00 5.86
CA THR A 234 0.27 -11.57 5.90
C THR A 234 1.38 -10.82 6.60
N LEU A 235 2.03 -9.88 5.91
CA LEU A 235 3.05 -8.98 6.45
C LEU A 235 2.36 -7.71 6.90
N ILE A 236 2.52 -7.30 8.17
CA ILE A 236 1.65 -6.31 8.81
C ILE A 236 2.46 -5.18 9.41
N ARG A 237 2.17 -3.94 8.99
CA ARG A 237 2.62 -2.75 9.69
C ARG A 237 1.90 -2.65 11.03
N THR A 238 2.63 -2.45 12.11
CA THR A 238 2.08 -2.49 13.45
C THR A 238 2.42 -1.21 14.23
N GLN A 239 1.44 -0.68 14.95
CA GLN A 239 1.57 0.51 15.78
C GLN A 239 0.76 0.34 17.08
N THR A 240 1.08 1.13 18.10
CA THR A 240 0.18 1.36 19.24
C THR A 240 -0.97 2.29 18.83
N ASP A 241 -1.81 2.74 19.75
CA ASP A 241 -2.90 3.68 19.44
C ASP A 241 -2.36 5.08 19.10
N TYR A 242 -2.17 5.35 17.81
CA TYR A 242 -1.74 6.65 17.29
C TYR A 242 -2.84 7.73 17.29
N LEU A 243 -4.08 7.37 17.61
CA LEU A 243 -5.20 8.31 17.75
C LEU A 243 -5.37 8.77 19.20
N LYS A 244 -4.55 8.26 20.13
CA LYS A 244 -4.58 8.65 21.54
C LYS A 244 -4.05 10.09 21.69
N PRO A 245 -4.77 10.98 22.37
CA PRO A 245 -4.32 12.37 22.58
C PRO A 245 -2.95 12.43 23.28
N GLY A 246 -2.07 13.29 22.77
CA GLY A 246 -0.74 13.55 23.36
C GLY A 246 0.34 12.53 23.03
N VAL A 247 0.06 11.56 22.14
CA VAL A 247 1.05 10.60 21.64
C VAL A 247 1.67 11.16 20.36
N ASP A 248 3.01 11.15 20.27
CA ASP A 248 3.71 11.43 19.02
C ASP A 248 3.52 10.25 18.07
N PHE A 249 3.11 10.53 16.85
CA PHE A 249 2.83 9.50 15.84
C PHE A 249 4.07 8.63 15.55
N GLU A 250 5.27 9.22 15.54
CA GLU A 250 6.51 8.49 15.29
C GLU A 250 6.86 7.51 16.42
N ASP A 251 6.45 7.79 17.65
CA ASP A 251 6.69 6.94 18.82
C ASP A 251 5.73 5.73 18.88
N THR A 252 4.70 5.69 18.04
CA THR A 252 3.75 4.59 18.02
C THR A 252 4.20 3.37 17.22
N TYR A 253 5.21 3.51 16.37
CA TYR A 253 5.69 2.41 15.53
C TYR A 253 6.26 1.25 16.35
N LEU A 254 5.82 0.04 16.03
CA LEU A 254 6.33 -1.22 16.57
C LEU A 254 7.13 -1.97 15.50
N ASN A 255 7.62 -3.15 15.85
CA ASN A 255 8.20 -4.05 14.87
C ASN A 255 7.11 -4.69 14.00
N MET A 256 7.51 -5.17 12.83
CA MET A 256 6.65 -5.92 11.92
C MET A 256 6.00 -7.11 12.63
N HIS A 257 4.74 -7.38 12.32
CA HIS A 257 4.11 -8.65 12.65
C HIS A 257 3.75 -9.40 11.37
N LEU A 258 3.67 -10.72 11.48
CA LEU A 258 3.14 -11.57 10.44
C LEU A 258 2.19 -12.62 11.02
N SER A 259 1.21 -13.04 10.24
CA SER A 259 0.36 -14.19 10.52
C SER A 259 0.36 -15.14 9.34
N VAL A 260 0.10 -16.41 9.59
CA VAL A 260 0.21 -17.50 8.61
C VAL A 260 -1.09 -18.28 8.56
N SER A 261 -1.51 -18.61 7.36
CA SER A 261 -2.62 -19.53 7.07
C SER A 261 -2.10 -20.76 6.30
N GLU A 262 -2.55 -21.95 6.73
CA GLU A 262 -2.29 -23.25 6.10
C GLU A 262 -3.52 -23.81 5.37
N ASP A 263 -4.65 -23.07 5.40
CA ASP A 263 -5.98 -23.50 4.94
C ASP A 263 -6.56 -22.57 3.86
N ASN A 264 -5.69 -22.06 2.97
CA ASN A 264 -6.04 -21.13 1.88
C ASN A 264 -6.72 -19.83 2.36
N GLY A 265 -6.36 -19.34 3.55
CA GLY A 265 -6.83 -18.09 4.09
C GLY A 265 -8.14 -18.17 4.87
N ALA A 266 -8.68 -19.36 5.12
CA ALA A 266 -9.90 -19.52 5.91
C ALA A 266 -9.67 -19.18 7.39
N SER A 267 -8.47 -19.44 7.90
CA SER A 267 -8.03 -19.01 9.22
C SER A 267 -6.54 -18.66 9.25
N PHE A 268 -6.14 -17.86 10.23
CA PHE A 268 -4.75 -17.48 10.45
C PHE A 268 -4.34 -17.78 11.89
N GLY A 269 -3.09 -18.21 12.07
CA GLY A 269 -2.47 -18.30 13.38
C GLY A 269 -2.25 -16.92 14.00
N PRO A 270 -1.87 -16.86 15.31
CA PRO A 270 -1.62 -15.61 16.00
C PRO A 270 -0.50 -14.81 15.31
N ALA A 271 -0.64 -13.49 15.30
CA ALA A 271 0.36 -12.60 14.73
C ALA A 271 1.68 -12.68 15.54
N LYS A 272 2.78 -12.90 14.85
CA LYS A 272 4.13 -13.04 15.45
C LYS A 272 4.98 -11.82 15.10
N GLU A 273 5.66 -11.27 16.09
CA GLU A 273 6.62 -10.18 15.92
C GLU A 273 7.88 -10.65 15.19
N ILE A 274 8.34 -9.86 14.22
CA ILE A 274 9.64 -9.97 13.55
C ILE A 274 10.55 -8.87 14.11
N LYS A 275 11.41 -9.24 15.02
CA LYS A 275 12.21 -8.29 15.83
C LYS A 275 13.23 -7.49 15.02
N SER A 276 13.67 -8.03 13.91
CA SER A 276 14.69 -7.40 13.05
C SER A 276 14.13 -6.40 12.06
N ILE A 277 12.79 -6.18 11.99
CA ILE A 277 12.15 -5.28 11.04
C ILE A 277 11.26 -4.27 11.76
N PHE A 278 11.65 -3.00 11.68
CA PHE A 278 10.87 -1.88 12.20
C PHE A 278 9.74 -1.50 11.23
N ALA A 279 8.49 -1.58 11.66
CA ALA A 279 7.31 -1.47 10.81
C ALA A 279 6.79 -0.03 10.67
N SER A 280 7.58 0.89 10.14
CA SER A 280 7.16 2.29 9.96
C SER A 280 6.47 2.61 8.63
N SER A 281 6.42 1.66 7.71
CA SER A 281 5.70 1.74 6.44
C SER A 281 5.24 0.33 6.01
N PRO A 282 4.31 0.22 5.05
CA PRO A 282 3.88 -1.10 4.58
C PRO A 282 5.01 -1.85 3.87
N PHE A 283 4.81 -3.15 3.76
CA PHE A 283 5.73 -4.10 3.17
C PHE A 283 5.28 -4.49 1.77
N HIS A 284 6.24 -4.88 0.94
CA HIS A 284 5.96 -5.60 -0.29
C HIS A 284 6.82 -6.86 -0.37
N ALA A 285 6.20 -7.99 -0.69
CA ALA A 285 6.84 -9.27 -0.93
C ALA A 285 6.80 -9.61 -2.41
N LEU A 286 7.96 -9.86 -3.01
CA LEU A 286 8.11 -10.29 -4.40
C LEU A 286 8.72 -11.68 -4.46
N GLN A 287 7.98 -12.65 -5.00
CA GLN A 287 8.52 -13.95 -5.34
C GLN A 287 9.49 -13.83 -6.54
N LEU A 288 10.73 -14.23 -6.34
CA LEU A 288 11.75 -14.24 -7.40
C LEU A 288 11.74 -15.55 -8.19
N GLU A 289 12.21 -15.50 -9.43
CA GLU A 289 12.38 -16.70 -10.27
C GLU A 289 13.31 -17.73 -9.63
N SER A 290 14.34 -17.28 -8.89
CA SER A 290 15.24 -18.13 -8.11
C SER A 290 14.55 -18.96 -7.02
N GLY A 291 13.31 -18.62 -6.68
CA GLY A 291 12.55 -19.24 -5.60
C GLY A 291 12.68 -18.53 -4.26
N LYS A 292 13.56 -17.53 -4.13
CA LYS A 292 13.64 -16.66 -2.96
C LYS A 292 12.56 -15.60 -2.97
N VAL A 293 12.40 -14.90 -1.86
CA VAL A 293 11.45 -13.79 -1.71
C VAL A 293 12.21 -12.52 -1.35
N PHE A 294 11.97 -11.46 -2.11
CA PHE A 294 12.44 -10.13 -1.77
C PHE A 294 11.36 -9.38 -0.99
N ILE A 295 11.69 -8.97 0.24
CA ILE A 295 10.85 -8.11 1.09
C ILE A 295 11.41 -6.71 1.07
N SER A 296 10.57 -5.69 0.85
CA SER A 296 10.96 -4.29 0.89
C SER A 296 10.05 -3.47 1.80
N TYR A 297 10.62 -2.45 2.45
CA TYR A 297 9.92 -1.55 3.38
C TYR A 297 10.60 -0.19 3.50
N GLY A 298 9.82 0.83 3.87
CA GLY A 298 10.34 2.13 4.23
C GLY A 298 10.82 2.13 5.68
N TYR A 299 11.86 2.89 5.96
CA TYR A 299 12.44 3.04 7.30
C TYR A 299 12.34 4.49 7.74
N ARG A 300 11.40 4.78 8.66
CA ARG A 300 11.05 6.14 9.11
C ARG A 300 11.65 6.47 10.49
N LYS A 301 12.86 5.95 10.77
CA LYS A 301 13.76 6.41 11.84
C LYS A 301 15.02 6.95 11.20
N LYS A 302 15.72 7.85 11.89
CA LYS A 302 17.03 8.33 11.40
C LYS A 302 18.09 7.22 11.48
N PRO A 303 18.87 7.03 10.41
CA PRO A 303 18.78 7.67 9.10
C PRO A 303 17.59 7.14 8.28
N PHE A 304 16.73 8.06 7.80
CA PHE A 304 15.55 7.74 7.02
C PHE A 304 15.91 7.09 5.68
N GLY A 305 15.13 6.11 5.24
CA GLY A 305 15.42 5.48 3.96
C GLY A 305 14.57 4.27 3.59
N ILE A 306 15.11 3.46 2.70
CA ILE A 306 14.48 2.24 2.18
C ILE A 306 15.35 1.05 2.52
N ARG A 307 14.69 0.00 2.99
CA ARG A 307 15.31 -1.26 3.42
C ARG A 307 14.66 -2.44 2.71
N GLY A 308 15.33 -3.57 2.77
CA GLY A 308 14.77 -4.84 2.32
C GLY A 308 15.58 -6.03 2.80
N LYS A 309 15.07 -7.23 2.50
CA LYS A 309 15.73 -8.52 2.75
C LYS A 309 15.45 -9.46 1.60
N ILE A 310 16.39 -10.37 1.32
CA ILE A 310 16.17 -11.53 0.45
C ILE A 310 16.14 -12.75 1.34
N CYS A 311 15.02 -13.46 1.34
CA CYS A 311 14.71 -14.57 2.22
C CYS A 311 14.49 -15.87 1.45
N GLY A 312 14.48 -17.00 2.14
CA GLY A 312 13.96 -18.24 1.61
C GLY A 312 12.51 -18.15 1.15
N GLY A 313 12.10 -19.03 0.27
CA GLY A 313 10.78 -18.98 -0.39
C GLY A 313 9.58 -19.10 0.53
N GLU A 314 9.78 -19.59 1.75
CA GLU A 314 8.77 -19.78 2.79
C GLU A 314 8.87 -18.76 3.93
N LEU A 315 9.80 -17.78 3.85
CA LEU A 315 10.05 -16.71 4.82
C LEU A 315 10.43 -17.19 6.25
N GLU A 316 10.91 -18.43 6.43
CA GLU A 316 11.29 -18.94 7.77
C GLU A 316 12.50 -18.23 8.33
N ASP A 317 13.37 -17.70 7.47
CA ASP A 317 14.58 -16.95 7.81
C ASP A 317 14.37 -15.43 7.85
N LEU A 318 13.12 -14.94 7.76
CA LEU A 318 12.82 -13.50 7.64
C LEU A 318 13.43 -12.66 8.76
N ASP A 319 13.42 -13.16 10.01
CA ASP A 319 13.99 -12.43 11.14
C ASP A 319 15.54 -12.45 11.12
N SER A 320 16.15 -13.52 10.66
CA SER A 320 17.61 -13.71 10.63
C SER A 320 18.29 -13.26 9.33
N ALA A 321 17.57 -13.16 8.23
CA ALA A 321 18.10 -12.70 6.95
C ALA A 321 18.72 -11.29 7.07
N PRO A 322 19.89 -11.03 6.46
CA PRO A 322 20.56 -9.73 6.56
C PRO A 322 19.72 -8.62 5.93
N GLU A 323 19.68 -7.46 6.60
CA GLU A 323 19.05 -6.28 6.06
C GLU A 323 19.90 -5.67 4.94
N ILE A 324 19.22 -5.24 3.88
CA ILE A 324 19.79 -4.54 2.74
C ILE A 324 19.38 -3.08 2.84
N ILE A 325 20.35 -2.18 2.83
CA ILE A 325 20.13 -0.73 2.84
C ILE A 325 20.15 -0.23 1.39
N PHE A 326 18.97 0.14 0.87
CA PHE A 326 18.85 0.74 -0.46
C PHE A 326 19.06 2.26 -0.43
N CYS A 327 18.61 2.93 0.61
CA CYS A 327 18.74 4.36 0.82
C CYS A 327 18.74 4.63 2.33
N ASP A 328 19.57 5.56 2.80
CA ASP A 328 19.69 5.96 4.22
C ASP A 328 19.94 7.46 4.40
N ASN A 329 19.66 8.26 3.38
CA ASN A 329 19.91 9.70 3.33
C ASN A 329 18.67 10.51 2.95
N ALA A 330 17.47 9.99 3.17
CA ALA A 330 16.26 10.74 2.91
C ALA A 330 16.16 11.97 3.86
N PRO A 331 15.68 13.13 3.38
CA PRO A 331 15.67 14.35 4.18
C PRO A 331 14.63 14.32 5.30
N ASN A 332 13.58 13.51 5.17
CA ASN A 332 12.52 13.39 6.18
C ASN A 332 11.84 12.01 6.12
N GLY A 333 10.93 11.73 7.06
CA GLY A 333 10.22 10.47 7.19
C GLY A 333 9.01 10.29 6.25
N ASP A 334 8.67 11.27 5.41
CA ASP A 334 7.61 11.10 4.43
C ASP A 334 8.15 10.42 3.17
N LEU A 335 8.29 9.12 3.27
CA LEU A 335 8.89 8.23 2.28
C LEU A 335 8.34 6.81 2.42
N GLY A 336 8.68 5.96 1.48
CA GLY A 336 8.49 4.51 1.61
C GLY A 336 7.53 3.96 0.59
N TYR A 337 6.64 3.07 1.06
CA TYR A 337 5.69 2.35 0.23
C TYR A 337 6.37 1.69 -0.98
N PRO A 338 7.48 0.97 -0.73
CA PRO A 338 8.23 0.37 -1.82
C PRO A 338 7.42 -0.74 -2.48
N HIS A 339 7.60 -0.88 -3.79
CA HIS A 339 7.06 -1.98 -4.56
C HIS A 339 8.08 -2.43 -5.61
N ALA A 340 8.26 -3.72 -5.77
CA ALA A 340 9.26 -4.27 -6.66
C ALA A 340 8.64 -5.15 -7.76
N ALA A 341 9.29 -5.15 -8.91
CA ALA A 341 9.01 -6.07 -10.01
C ALA A 341 10.31 -6.72 -10.50
N GLN A 342 10.28 -8.02 -10.79
CA GLN A 342 11.38 -8.67 -11.47
C GLN A 342 11.33 -8.34 -12.97
N LEU A 343 12.46 -7.90 -13.51
CA LEU A 343 12.61 -7.58 -14.90
C LEU A 343 12.92 -8.84 -15.72
N LYS A 344 12.70 -8.80 -17.02
CA LYS A 344 12.89 -9.96 -17.91
C LYS A 344 14.33 -10.50 -17.95
N ASP A 345 15.30 -9.71 -17.58
CA ASP A 345 16.71 -10.10 -17.49
C ASP A 345 17.12 -10.59 -16.09
N GLY A 346 16.14 -10.85 -15.22
CA GLY A 346 16.32 -11.35 -13.87
C GLY A 346 16.65 -10.28 -12.83
N ARG A 347 16.95 -9.04 -13.24
CA ARG A 347 17.15 -7.92 -12.30
C ARG A 347 15.83 -7.53 -11.62
N ILE A 348 15.94 -6.80 -10.53
CA ILE A 348 14.80 -6.32 -9.76
C ILE A 348 14.76 -4.79 -9.86
N LEU A 349 13.59 -4.24 -10.23
CA LEU A 349 13.30 -2.82 -10.10
C LEU A 349 12.48 -2.59 -8.84
N LEU A 350 13.01 -1.81 -7.92
CA LEU A 350 12.35 -1.36 -6.70
C LEU A 350 11.93 0.09 -6.87
N SER A 351 10.63 0.39 -6.82
CA SER A 351 10.08 1.75 -6.79
C SER A 351 9.72 2.15 -5.37
N TYR A 352 9.83 3.42 -5.05
CA TYR A 352 9.40 4.02 -3.77
C TYR A 352 9.20 5.52 -3.94
N TYR A 353 8.46 6.16 -3.03
CA TYR A 353 8.42 7.61 -3.02
C TYR A 353 9.33 8.19 -1.94
N ILE A 354 9.86 9.38 -2.19
CA ILE A 354 10.81 10.07 -1.32
C ILE A 354 10.80 11.57 -1.62
N SER A 355 11.16 12.39 -0.63
CA SER A 355 11.40 13.82 -0.85
C SER A 355 12.70 14.07 -1.60
N GLY A 356 12.68 15.01 -2.53
CA GLY A 356 13.90 15.64 -3.05
C GLY A 356 14.52 16.60 -2.04
N GLU A 357 15.66 17.19 -2.38
CA GLU A 357 16.32 18.25 -1.59
C GLU A 357 15.44 19.51 -1.42
N ASP A 358 14.58 19.76 -2.41
CA ASP A 358 13.59 20.83 -2.41
C ASP A 358 12.30 20.50 -1.64
N ASN A 359 12.30 19.38 -0.93
CA ASN A 359 11.16 18.85 -0.15
C ASN A 359 9.91 18.51 -0.99
N ILE A 360 10.04 18.38 -2.32
CA ILE A 360 8.98 17.91 -3.22
C ILE A 360 9.12 16.41 -3.45
N ARG A 361 7.99 15.72 -3.47
CA ARG A 361 7.95 14.26 -3.62
C ARG A 361 8.25 13.83 -5.05
N LYS A 362 8.93 12.71 -5.15
CA LYS A 362 9.24 12.03 -6.40
C LYS A 362 9.13 10.52 -6.22
N ILE A 363 8.92 9.81 -7.31
CA ILE A 363 9.03 8.37 -7.37
C ILE A 363 10.42 8.02 -7.89
N GLU A 364 11.18 7.34 -7.06
CA GLU A 364 12.51 6.83 -7.36
C GLU A 364 12.46 5.34 -7.72
N GLY A 365 13.43 4.91 -8.50
CA GLY A 365 13.68 3.52 -8.86
C GLY A 365 15.12 3.10 -8.61
N ILE A 366 15.28 1.91 -8.06
CA ILE A 366 16.57 1.24 -7.90
C ILE A 366 16.53 -0.07 -8.64
N THR A 367 17.46 -0.26 -9.60
CA THR A 367 17.67 -1.53 -10.27
C THR A 367 18.87 -2.25 -9.66
N PHE A 368 18.69 -3.51 -9.28
CA PHE A 368 19.74 -4.31 -8.67
C PHE A 368 19.65 -5.79 -9.09
N GLY A 369 20.75 -6.53 -8.92
CA GLY A 369 20.82 -7.98 -9.06
C GLY A 369 20.71 -8.69 -7.72
N GLU A 370 20.17 -9.90 -7.74
CA GLU A 370 20.06 -10.80 -6.59
C GLU A 370 21.44 -11.16 -5.98
#